data_4de29d9675156d8eb4386334c43a2c01
#
_entry.id   4de29d9675156d8eb4386334c43a2c01
#
_cell.length_a   1.000
_cell.length_b   1.000
_cell.length_c   1.000
_cell.angle_alpha   90.00
_cell.angle_beta   90.00
_cell.angle_gamma   90.00
#
_symmetry.space_group_name_H-M   'P 1'
#
loop_
_entity.id
_entity.type
_entity.pdbx_description
1 polymer ?
#
loop_
_entity_poly.entity_id
_entity_poly.type
_entity_poly.pdbx_seq_one_letter_code
_entity_poly.pdbx_strand_id
1 'polypeptide(L)'
;MSSPRPEPQADTQATIAANRARYEALKQAGDGVTPRHLPPPTARDGAPIAEECIRHKETVPGGWYWTKLIRRGEALRIVNTSATPGVSVFAWNAHDTSERYNSADTVKIQWTSELRKGRVLFSDMGRVLFSIIEDTCCAHDAIVGGSTPASNARAYGDASLRSTAENMLLAAGKHGFGRRDIAPVISFFSPVSIIDGRPQWRDGLVAPGDFVDLRAELDLLVAVSNCPHPLAPGSDYTPGPIECVVYRAPPSTADDICRTASAEAQRGFENNDLYLEA
;
A
#
# COMPACT_ATOMS: atom_id res chain seq x y z
N MET A 1 -14.20 16.47 -44.68
CA MET A 1 -13.00 17.33 -44.77
C MET A 1 -12.42 17.45 -43.38
N SER A 2 -11.34 16.76 -43.10
CA SER A 2 -10.66 16.77 -41.82
C SER A 2 -9.74 17.97 -41.75
N SER A 3 -9.93 18.90 -40.82
CA SER A 3 -9.06 20.03 -40.60
C SER A 3 -7.65 19.55 -40.23
N PRO A 4 -6.59 20.11 -40.82
CA PRO A 4 -5.23 19.72 -40.44
C PRO A 4 -4.96 20.11 -38.97
N ARG A 5 -4.29 19.22 -38.24
CA ARG A 5 -3.85 19.45 -36.87
C ARG A 5 -2.84 20.61 -36.89
N PRO A 6 -2.95 21.63 -36.01
CA PRO A 6 -1.99 22.75 -36.00
C PRO A 6 -0.57 22.21 -35.72
N GLU A 7 0.41 22.74 -36.48
CA GLU A 7 1.83 22.46 -36.21
C GLU A 7 2.24 22.99 -34.85
N PRO A 8 3.06 22.24 -34.07
CA PRO A 8 3.56 22.70 -32.76
C PRO A 8 4.37 23.97 -32.93
N GLN A 9 4.18 24.94 -32.05
CA GLN A 9 5.00 26.17 -32.03
C GLN A 9 6.47 25.82 -31.75
N ALA A 10 7.41 26.65 -32.22
CA ALA A 10 8.87 26.43 -32.13
C ALA A 10 9.37 26.10 -30.69
N ASP A 11 8.77 26.70 -29.66
CA ASP A 11 9.04 26.43 -28.24
C ASP A 11 8.67 25.00 -27.82
N THR A 12 7.56 24.49 -28.36
CA THR A 12 7.09 23.11 -28.10
C THR A 12 8.03 22.09 -28.76
N GLN A 13 8.54 22.37 -29.95
CA GLN A 13 9.51 21.50 -30.64
C GLN A 13 10.86 21.44 -29.91
N ALA A 14 11.34 22.58 -29.39
CA ALA A 14 12.56 22.64 -28.58
C ALA A 14 12.42 21.83 -27.28
N THR A 15 11.29 21.95 -26.60
CA THR A 15 10.96 21.17 -25.40
C THR A 15 10.88 19.66 -25.69
N ILE A 16 10.24 19.27 -26.78
CA ILE A 16 10.16 17.85 -27.20
C ILE A 16 11.56 17.31 -27.49
N ALA A 17 12.41 18.08 -28.20
CA ALA A 17 13.78 17.67 -28.50
C ALA A 17 14.63 17.51 -27.25
N ALA A 18 14.52 18.43 -26.28
CA ALA A 18 15.22 18.37 -24.99
C ALA A 18 14.78 17.15 -24.16
N ASN A 19 13.48 16.88 -24.08
CA ASN A 19 12.95 15.72 -23.37
C ASN A 19 13.36 14.41 -24.01
N ARG A 20 13.41 14.36 -25.35
CA ARG A 20 13.90 13.20 -26.10
C ARG A 20 15.38 12.95 -25.85
N ALA A 21 16.21 13.98 -25.89
CA ALA A 21 17.65 13.88 -25.60
C ALA A 21 17.88 13.39 -24.16
N ARG A 22 17.12 13.91 -23.19
CA ARG A 22 17.15 13.45 -21.80
C ARG A 22 16.74 11.97 -21.65
N TYR A 23 15.69 11.54 -22.34
CA TYR A 23 15.27 10.15 -22.38
C TYR A 23 16.36 9.23 -22.93
N GLU A 24 16.97 9.57 -24.06
CA GLU A 24 18.05 8.77 -24.66
C GLU A 24 19.31 8.74 -23.76
N ALA A 25 19.64 9.84 -23.10
CA ALA A 25 20.73 9.88 -22.13
C ALA A 25 20.49 8.96 -20.93
N LEU A 26 19.28 8.98 -20.35
CA LEU A 26 18.86 8.09 -19.25
C LEU A 26 18.87 6.62 -19.68
N LYS A 27 18.43 6.33 -20.90
CA LYS A 27 18.45 4.98 -21.46
C LYS A 27 19.87 4.45 -21.68
N GLN A 28 20.80 5.32 -22.12
CA GLN A 28 22.21 4.96 -22.30
C GLN A 28 22.93 4.80 -20.95
N ALA A 29 22.59 5.60 -19.96
CA ALA A 29 23.14 5.48 -18.62
C ALA A 29 22.73 4.18 -17.88
N GLY A 30 21.67 3.48 -18.38
CA GLY A 30 21.19 2.24 -17.76
C GLY A 30 20.55 2.41 -16.40
N ASP A 31 20.36 3.63 -15.93
CA ASP A 31 19.94 3.96 -14.57
C ASP A 31 18.49 3.58 -14.25
N GLY A 32 17.71 3.12 -15.22
CA GLY A 32 16.28 2.86 -15.03
C GLY A 32 15.89 1.39 -14.95
N VAL A 33 16.80 0.43 -15.11
CA VAL A 33 16.40 -0.96 -15.43
C VAL A 33 16.89 -2.02 -14.45
N THR A 34 17.82 -1.73 -13.56
CA THR A 34 18.29 -2.74 -12.59
C THR A 34 17.58 -2.52 -11.25
N PRO A 35 16.61 -3.40 -10.88
CA PRO A 35 16.01 -3.34 -9.54
C PRO A 35 17.11 -3.46 -8.48
N ARG A 36 17.15 -2.54 -7.53
CA ARG A 36 18.06 -2.65 -6.40
C ARG A 36 17.70 -3.87 -5.56
N HIS A 37 18.69 -4.51 -5.01
CA HIS A 37 18.48 -5.63 -4.10
C HIS A 37 17.78 -5.12 -2.83
N LEU A 38 16.54 -5.55 -2.60
CA LEU A 38 15.80 -5.17 -1.40
C LEU A 38 16.35 -5.91 -0.17
N PRO A 39 16.24 -5.31 1.03
CA PRO A 39 16.66 -5.97 2.25
C PRO A 39 15.91 -7.29 2.47
N PRO A 40 16.47 -8.23 3.24
CA PRO A 40 15.74 -9.41 3.67
C PRO A 40 14.55 -9.02 4.58
N PRO A 41 13.61 -9.95 4.82
CA PRO A 41 12.57 -9.74 5.82
C PRO A 41 13.15 -9.35 7.18
N THR A 42 12.44 -8.48 7.89
CA THR A 42 12.80 -8.12 9.27
C THR A 42 12.60 -9.31 10.20
N ALA A 43 13.51 -9.55 11.13
CA ALA A 43 13.26 -10.52 12.19
C ALA A 43 12.11 -10.04 13.09
N ARG A 44 11.27 -10.95 13.63
CA ARG A 44 10.10 -10.58 14.45
C ARG A 44 10.47 -9.79 15.71
N ASP A 45 11.67 -9.96 16.23
CA ASP A 45 12.26 -9.21 17.34
C ASP A 45 13.22 -8.10 16.89
N GLY A 46 13.39 -7.93 15.58
CA GLY A 46 14.45 -7.11 14.97
C GLY A 46 14.16 -5.61 14.88
N ALA A 47 12.94 -5.16 15.18
CA ALA A 47 12.56 -3.74 15.07
C ALA A 47 11.71 -3.30 16.26
N PRO A 48 12.28 -3.23 17.49
CA PRO A 48 11.55 -2.76 18.66
C PRO A 48 11.16 -1.29 18.51
N ILE A 49 9.95 -0.93 18.97
CA ILE A 49 9.50 0.46 19.05
C ILE A 49 9.76 0.95 20.47
N ALA A 50 10.51 2.05 20.61
CA ALA A 50 10.72 2.68 21.90
C ALA A 50 9.39 3.25 22.44
N GLU A 51 9.12 3.06 23.72
CA GLU A 51 7.83 3.43 24.34
C GLU A 51 7.50 4.91 24.16
N GLU A 52 8.48 5.77 24.26
CA GLU A 52 8.34 7.22 24.07
C GLU A 52 7.97 7.63 22.65
N CYS A 53 8.20 6.76 21.67
CA CYS A 53 7.79 6.96 20.28
C CYS A 53 6.33 6.59 20.03
N ILE A 54 5.72 5.75 20.85
CA ILE A 54 4.34 5.27 20.69
C ILE A 54 3.36 6.44 20.88
N ARG A 55 2.47 6.62 19.91
CA ARG A 55 1.41 7.63 19.93
C ARG A 55 0.04 7.02 20.21
N HIS A 56 -0.17 5.83 19.76
CA HIS A 56 -1.43 5.12 19.92
C HIS A 56 -1.20 3.62 19.77
N LYS A 57 -1.95 2.84 20.53
CA LYS A 57 -1.94 1.38 20.47
C LYS A 57 -3.35 0.87 20.70
N GLU A 58 -3.82 -0.03 19.82
CA GLU A 58 -5.17 -0.57 19.88
C GLU A 58 -5.23 -1.98 19.31
N THR A 59 -5.96 -2.85 19.99
CA THR A 59 -6.28 -4.18 19.50
C THR A 59 -7.56 -4.11 18.66
N VAL A 60 -7.51 -4.57 17.42
CA VAL A 60 -8.66 -4.64 16.51
C VAL A 60 -9.15 -6.08 16.46
N PRO A 61 -10.38 -6.37 16.92
CA PRO A 61 -10.94 -7.72 16.89
C PRO A 61 -11.06 -8.26 15.47
N GLY A 62 -11.11 -9.59 15.35
CA GLY A 62 -11.39 -10.24 14.08
C GLY A 62 -12.73 -9.81 13.50
N GLY A 63 -12.79 -9.61 12.18
CA GLY A 63 -13.98 -9.12 11.49
C GLY A 63 -14.25 -7.63 11.66
N TRP A 64 -13.46 -6.89 12.44
CA TRP A 64 -13.69 -5.49 12.74
C TRP A 64 -12.84 -4.55 11.88
N TYR A 65 -13.07 -3.24 11.99
CA TYR A 65 -12.28 -2.21 11.30
C TYR A 65 -11.71 -1.20 12.29
N TRP A 66 -10.71 -0.49 11.82
CA TRP A 66 -10.07 0.62 12.52
C TRP A 66 -9.82 1.77 11.54
N THR A 67 -9.88 3.01 12.00
CA THR A 67 -9.56 4.19 11.19
C THR A 67 -8.95 5.29 12.04
N LYS A 68 -7.94 5.96 11.49
CA LYS A 68 -7.21 7.03 12.17
C LYS A 68 -6.51 7.95 11.18
N LEU A 69 -6.35 9.22 11.58
CA LEU A 69 -5.39 10.13 10.97
C LEU A 69 -3.98 9.72 11.41
N ILE A 70 -3.11 9.45 10.46
CA ILE A 70 -1.67 9.21 10.65
C ILE A 70 -0.94 10.36 9.98
N ARG A 71 -0.09 11.05 10.74
CA ARG A 71 0.63 12.21 10.23
C ARG A 71 1.90 11.78 9.52
N ARG A 72 2.34 12.62 8.60
CA ARG A 72 3.65 12.47 7.95
C ARG A 72 4.76 12.30 9.00
N GLY A 73 5.61 11.26 8.82
CA GLY A 73 6.67 10.90 9.75
C GLY A 73 6.22 10.03 10.93
N GLU A 74 4.92 9.70 11.01
CA GLU A 74 4.46 8.59 11.84
C GLU A 74 4.43 7.30 11.02
N ALA A 75 4.51 6.16 11.68
CA ALA A 75 4.31 4.87 11.08
C ALA A 75 3.19 4.10 11.77
N LEU A 76 2.46 3.32 10.98
CA LEU A 76 1.51 2.32 11.45
C LEU A 76 2.18 0.96 11.44
N ARG A 77 2.42 0.37 12.61
CA ARG A 77 2.71 -1.06 12.73
C ARG A 77 1.39 -1.82 12.85
N ILE A 78 1.21 -2.79 11.98
CA ILE A 78 0.14 -3.79 12.09
C ILE A 78 0.79 -5.10 12.50
N VAL A 79 0.44 -5.61 13.69
CA VAL A 79 0.92 -6.91 14.18
C VAL A 79 -0.18 -7.93 14.02
N ASN A 80 0.09 -8.98 13.29
CA ASN A 80 -0.79 -10.13 13.13
C ASN A 80 -0.61 -11.10 14.29
N THR A 81 -1.26 -10.84 15.40
CA THR A 81 -1.04 -11.58 16.66
C THR A 81 -1.50 -13.03 16.61
N SER A 82 -2.36 -13.38 15.67
CA SER A 82 -3.02 -14.69 15.60
C SER A 82 -2.88 -15.39 14.24
N ALA A 83 -2.03 -14.88 13.35
CA ALA A 83 -1.91 -15.33 11.96
C ALA A 83 -3.25 -15.27 11.20
N THR A 84 -4.06 -14.22 11.44
CA THR A 84 -5.29 -14.01 10.67
C THR A 84 -4.96 -13.89 9.16
N PRO A 85 -5.73 -14.55 8.29
CA PRO A 85 -5.39 -14.63 6.87
C PRO A 85 -5.86 -13.38 6.11
N GLY A 86 -5.14 -12.28 6.28
CA GLY A 86 -5.36 -11.02 5.59
C GLY A 86 -5.81 -9.89 6.51
N VAL A 87 -5.19 -8.74 6.28
CA VAL A 87 -5.56 -7.44 6.87
C VAL A 87 -5.51 -6.40 5.76
N SER A 88 -6.66 -5.87 5.41
CA SER A 88 -6.77 -4.92 4.31
C SER A 88 -6.56 -3.48 4.77
N VAL A 89 -5.79 -2.71 4.01
CA VAL A 89 -5.50 -1.29 4.29
C VAL A 89 -5.89 -0.43 3.11
N PHE A 90 -6.44 0.74 3.41
CA PHE A 90 -6.73 1.80 2.47
C PHE A 90 -6.38 3.16 3.07
N ALA A 91 -6.04 4.13 2.23
CA ALA A 91 -5.68 5.47 2.70
C ALA A 91 -6.10 6.56 1.72
N TRP A 92 -6.46 7.72 2.26
CA TRP A 92 -6.70 8.98 1.56
C TRP A 92 -5.69 10.02 2.05
N ASN A 93 -5.28 10.93 1.17
CA ASN A 93 -4.59 12.13 1.59
C ASN A 93 -5.52 12.98 2.48
N ALA A 94 -5.08 13.33 3.68
CA ALA A 94 -5.93 14.02 4.66
C ALA A 94 -6.26 15.47 4.25
N HIS A 95 -5.44 16.09 3.40
CA HIS A 95 -5.61 17.48 2.94
C HIS A 95 -6.32 17.57 1.58
N ASP A 96 -6.26 16.49 0.79
CA ASP A 96 -7.00 16.36 -0.48
C ASP A 96 -7.53 14.92 -0.60
N THR A 97 -8.72 14.69 -0.10
CA THR A 97 -9.34 13.37 -0.03
C THR A 97 -9.79 12.80 -1.38
N SER A 98 -9.67 13.57 -2.46
CA SER A 98 -9.79 13.05 -3.82
C SER A 98 -8.58 12.18 -4.19
N GLU A 99 -7.40 12.46 -3.60
CA GLU A 99 -6.21 11.65 -3.73
C GLU A 99 -6.23 10.48 -2.73
N ARG A 100 -6.02 9.28 -3.24
CA ARG A 100 -6.12 8.05 -2.45
C ARG A 100 -5.20 6.95 -2.97
N TYR A 101 -5.04 5.92 -2.15
CA TYR A 101 -4.28 4.73 -2.51
C TYR A 101 -4.77 4.12 -3.82
N ASN A 102 -3.83 3.80 -4.70
CA ASN A 102 -4.07 3.13 -5.98
C ASN A 102 -3.27 1.83 -6.06
N SER A 103 -3.96 0.72 -5.92
CA SER A 103 -3.39 -0.62 -5.99
C SER A 103 -2.76 -0.90 -7.36
N ALA A 104 -3.43 -0.52 -8.45
CA ALA A 104 -2.96 -0.78 -9.80
C ALA A 104 -1.66 -0.01 -10.10
N ASP A 105 -1.59 1.27 -9.74
CA ASP A 105 -0.38 2.07 -9.95
C ASP A 105 0.76 1.61 -9.03
N THR A 106 0.46 1.20 -7.80
CA THR A 106 1.46 0.63 -6.88
C THR A 106 2.18 -0.57 -7.49
N VAL A 107 1.45 -1.49 -8.10
CA VAL A 107 2.01 -2.69 -8.74
C VAL A 107 2.66 -2.35 -10.09
N LYS A 108 1.95 -1.60 -10.94
CA LYS A 108 2.36 -1.32 -12.31
C LYS A 108 3.60 -0.42 -12.37
N ILE A 109 3.63 0.66 -11.58
CA ILE A 109 4.74 1.62 -11.61
C ILE A 109 6.03 0.99 -11.08
N GLN A 110 5.95 0.14 -10.05
CA GLN A 110 7.11 -0.57 -9.49
C GLN A 110 7.47 -1.87 -10.23
N TRP A 111 6.73 -2.25 -11.28
CA TRP A 111 6.94 -3.47 -12.07
C TRP A 111 6.98 -4.75 -11.21
N THR A 112 6.22 -4.78 -10.13
CA THR A 112 6.20 -5.93 -9.21
C THR A 112 4.89 -5.99 -8.44
N SER A 113 4.42 -7.21 -8.19
CA SER A 113 3.35 -7.50 -7.22
C SER A 113 3.91 -7.89 -5.84
N GLU A 114 5.23 -8.06 -5.72
CA GLU A 114 5.88 -8.37 -4.44
C GLU A 114 6.14 -7.09 -3.66
N LEU A 115 5.14 -6.66 -2.91
CA LEU A 115 5.23 -5.52 -2.01
C LEU A 115 5.81 -5.99 -0.67
N ARG A 116 6.96 -5.43 -0.29
CA ARG A 116 7.72 -5.83 0.90
C ARG A 116 8.58 -4.67 1.38
N LYS A 117 9.33 -4.85 2.45
CA LYS A 117 10.32 -3.87 2.94
C LYS A 117 11.13 -3.26 1.80
N GLY A 118 11.15 -1.93 1.73
CA GLY A 118 11.80 -1.15 0.69
C GLY A 118 10.89 -0.80 -0.49
N ARG A 119 9.61 -1.22 -0.50
CA ARG A 119 8.61 -0.80 -1.48
C ARG A 119 7.71 0.29 -0.93
N VAL A 120 7.00 0.97 -1.84
CA VAL A 120 6.10 2.08 -1.51
C VAL A 120 4.68 1.82 -2.01
N LEU A 121 3.71 2.49 -1.40
CA LEU A 121 2.31 2.48 -1.82
C LEU A 121 1.99 3.83 -2.44
N PHE A 122 1.58 3.83 -3.70
CA PHE A 122 1.28 5.02 -4.49
C PHE A 122 -0.17 5.47 -4.38
N SER A 123 -0.37 6.77 -4.49
CA SER A 123 -1.67 7.38 -4.77
C SER A 123 -1.98 7.36 -6.27
N ASP A 124 -3.24 7.66 -6.61
CA ASP A 124 -3.71 7.91 -7.98
C ASP A 124 -3.15 9.21 -8.61
N MET A 125 -2.44 10.03 -7.81
CA MET A 125 -1.71 11.23 -8.26
C MET A 125 -0.21 10.96 -8.42
N GLY A 126 0.26 9.71 -8.29
CA GLY A 126 1.67 9.32 -8.43
C GLY A 126 2.57 9.83 -7.30
N ARG A 127 2.00 10.10 -6.12
CA ARG A 127 2.72 10.41 -4.89
C ARG A 127 2.84 9.17 -4.01
N VAL A 128 3.87 9.11 -3.18
CA VAL A 128 4.04 8.05 -2.19
C VAL A 128 3.19 8.37 -0.97
N LEU A 129 2.22 7.50 -0.66
CA LEU A 129 1.44 7.59 0.57
C LEU A 129 2.17 6.90 1.72
N PHE A 130 2.61 5.66 1.49
CA PHE A 130 3.32 4.88 2.50
C PHE A 130 4.61 4.28 1.98
N SER A 131 5.61 4.21 2.85
CA SER A 131 6.81 3.38 2.71
C SER A 131 6.68 2.13 3.58
N ILE A 132 6.94 0.95 3.03
CA ILE A 132 7.04 -0.30 3.80
C ILE A 132 8.45 -0.34 4.39
N ILE A 133 8.61 0.14 5.64
CA ILE A 133 9.93 0.30 6.26
C ILE A 133 10.38 -0.95 7.01
N GLU A 134 9.44 -1.75 7.54
CA GLU A 134 9.70 -3.04 8.15
C GLU A 134 8.64 -4.06 7.70
N ASP A 135 9.04 -5.33 7.55
CA ASP A 135 8.16 -6.39 7.10
C ASP A 135 8.78 -7.75 7.44
N THR A 136 8.05 -8.57 8.18
CA THR A 136 8.57 -9.86 8.67
C THR A 136 8.22 -11.04 7.77
N CYS A 137 7.16 -10.97 6.95
CA CYS A 137 6.67 -12.11 6.17
C CYS A 137 6.78 -11.93 4.65
N CYS A 138 6.84 -10.69 4.15
CA CYS A 138 6.87 -10.39 2.71
C CYS A 138 5.74 -11.09 1.92
N ALA A 139 4.56 -11.18 2.54
CA ALA A 139 3.44 -11.97 2.04
C ALA A 139 2.17 -11.11 1.96
N HIS A 140 2.05 -10.31 0.90
CA HIS A 140 0.99 -9.30 0.73
C HIS A 140 0.39 -9.38 -0.66
N ASP A 141 -0.90 -8.99 -0.76
CA ASP A 141 -1.63 -8.95 -2.02
C ASP A 141 -2.14 -7.54 -2.32
N ALA A 142 -1.84 -7.05 -3.52
CA ALA A 142 -2.38 -5.81 -4.07
C ALA A 142 -3.16 -6.03 -5.37
N ILE A 143 -3.48 -7.28 -5.71
CA ILE A 143 -4.10 -7.64 -6.99
C ILE A 143 -5.56 -8.07 -6.81
N VAL A 144 -5.82 -9.01 -5.88
CA VAL A 144 -7.15 -9.58 -5.65
C VAL A 144 -8.02 -8.65 -4.81
N GLY A 145 -7.41 -8.01 -3.80
CA GLY A 145 -8.08 -7.10 -2.89
C GLY A 145 -8.86 -7.78 -1.76
N GLY A 146 -9.73 -7.01 -1.09
CA GLY A 146 -10.43 -7.43 0.11
C GLY A 146 -11.69 -8.26 -0.14
N SER A 147 -12.19 -8.90 0.92
CA SER A 147 -13.42 -9.69 0.86
C SER A 147 -14.67 -8.83 0.68
N THR A 148 -15.70 -9.46 0.12
CA THR A 148 -17.04 -8.92 -0.11
C THR A 148 -18.10 -9.86 0.45
N PRO A 149 -19.38 -9.45 0.64
CA PRO A 149 -20.45 -10.38 0.99
C PRO A 149 -20.55 -11.58 0.03
N ALA A 150 -20.34 -11.34 -1.27
CA ALA A 150 -20.40 -12.42 -2.28
C ALA A 150 -19.21 -13.40 -2.15
N SER A 151 -18.00 -12.92 -1.84
CA SER A 151 -16.87 -13.80 -1.59
C SER A 151 -17.04 -14.60 -0.29
N ASN A 152 -17.62 -14.00 0.77
CA ASN A 152 -17.92 -14.68 2.02
C ASN A 152 -19.00 -15.76 1.82
N ALA A 153 -20.05 -15.46 1.07
CA ALA A 153 -21.06 -16.47 0.72
C ALA A 153 -20.44 -17.68 0.01
N ARG A 154 -19.49 -17.43 -0.90
CA ARG A 154 -18.79 -18.50 -1.62
C ARG A 154 -17.84 -19.30 -0.73
N ALA A 155 -17.09 -18.63 0.14
CA ALA A 155 -16.06 -19.26 0.97
C ALA A 155 -16.64 -19.95 2.22
N TYR A 156 -17.63 -19.29 2.86
CA TYR A 156 -18.15 -19.67 4.18
C TYR A 156 -19.64 -20.02 4.17
N GLY A 157 -20.33 -19.91 3.03
CA GLY A 157 -21.77 -20.17 2.93
C GLY A 157 -22.66 -19.06 3.50
N ASP A 158 -22.10 -17.93 3.95
CA ASP A 158 -22.83 -16.85 4.62
C ASP A 158 -22.39 -15.47 4.15
N ALA A 159 -23.30 -14.74 3.47
CA ALA A 159 -23.07 -13.38 3.00
C ALA A 159 -23.19 -12.32 4.11
N SER A 160 -23.70 -12.66 5.29
CA SER A 160 -23.89 -11.73 6.42
C SER A 160 -22.62 -11.56 7.27
N LEU A 161 -21.61 -12.40 7.05
CA LEU A 161 -20.32 -12.27 7.71
C LEU A 161 -19.62 -10.98 7.30
N ARG A 162 -18.97 -10.33 8.26
CA ARG A 162 -18.21 -9.10 8.01
C ARG A 162 -17.24 -9.25 6.87
N SER A 163 -17.25 -8.27 5.97
CA SER A 163 -16.35 -8.22 4.81
C SER A 163 -15.50 -6.95 4.80
N THR A 164 -14.38 -7.00 4.10
CA THR A 164 -13.52 -5.82 3.88
C THR A 164 -14.31 -4.69 3.24
N ALA A 165 -15.15 -4.96 2.24
CA ALA A 165 -15.93 -3.95 1.55
C ALA A 165 -16.88 -3.18 2.50
N GLU A 166 -17.56 -3.88 3.42
CA GLU A 166 -18.42 -3.26 4.42
C GLU A 166 -17.61 -2.46 5.45
N ASN A 167 -16.52 -3.01 5.92
CA ASN A 167 -15.64 -2.34 6.87
C ASN A 167 -15.04 -1.05 6.30
N MET A 168 -14.60 -1.08 5.05
CA MET A 168 -14.10 0.13 4.37
C MET A 168 -15.20 1.19 4.20
N LEU A 169 -16.44 0.77 3.92
CA LEU A 169 -17.57 1.70 3.85
C LEU A 169 -17.91 2.33 5.20
N LEU A 170 -17.86 1.54 6.28
CA LEU A 170 -18.06 2.05 7.64
C LEU A 170 -16.93 3.01 8.06
N ALA A 171 -15.69 2.67 7.77
CA ALA A 171 -14.53 3.52 8.03
C ALA A 171 -14.61 4.84 7.24
N ALA A 172 -14.91 4.77 5.94
CA ALA A 172 -15.10 5.92 5.07
C ALA A 172 -16.23 6.84 5.56
N GLY A 173 -17.35 6.24 5.99
CA GLY A 173 -18.50 6.98 6.54
C GLY A 173 -18.17 7.83 7.76
N LYS A 174 -17.19 7.44 8.60
CA LYS A 174 -16.72 8.26 9.74
C LYS A 174 -16.04 9.55 9.30
N HIS A 175 -15.55 9.60 8.07
CA HIS A 175 -14.89 10.76 7.50
C HIS A 175 -15.80 11.51 6.49
N GLY A 176 -17.08 11.13 6.38
CA GLY A 176 -18.02 11.75 5.43
C GLY A 176 -17.88 11.24 3.99
N PHE A 177 -17.15 10.14 3.78
CA PHE A 177 -16.96 9.54 2.46
C PHE A 177 -17.99 8.44 2.19
N GLY A 178 -18.16 8.11 0.92
CA GLY A 178 -19.04 7.06 0.46
C GLY A 178 -18.35 6.01 -0.41
N ARG A 179 -19.15 5.15 -1.02
CA ARG A 179 -18.65 4.05 -1.84
C ARG A 179 -17.75 4.50 -3.01
N ARG A 180 -17.96 5.69 -3.55
CA ARG A 180 -17.17 6.22 -4.68
C ARG A 180 -15.75 6.63 -4.28
N ASP A 181 -15.53 6.84 -2.99
CA ASP A 181 -14.25 7.27 -2.44
C ASP A 181 -13.35 6.09 -2.06
N ILE A 182 -13.84 4.85 -2.21
CA ILE A 182 -13.13 3.62 -1.90
C ILE A 182 -12.68 2.97 -3.21
N ALA A 183 -11.39 2.72 -3.35
CA ALA A 183 -10.77 1.97 -4.43
C ALA A 183 -10.27 0.58 -3.93
N PRO A 184 -9.71 -0.29 -4.78
CA PRO A 184 -9.14 -1.54 -4.34
C PRO A 184 -8.08 -1.37 -3.25
N VAL A 185 -8.15 -2.21 -2.22
CA VAL A 185 -7.26 -2.20 -1.05
C VAL A 185 -5.98 -2.99 -1.31
N ILE A 186 -4.94 -2.76 -0.48
CA ILE A 186 -3.87 -3.73 -0.28
C ILE A 186 -4.24 -4.64 0.89
N SER A 187 -3.94 -5.93 0.78
CA SER A 187 -4.14 -6.91 1.86
C SER A 187 -2.79 -7.43 2.34
N PHE A 188 -2.41 -7.05 3.56
CA PHE A 188 -1.23 -7.56 4.23
C PHE A 188 -1.48 -8.96 4.79
N PHE A 189 -0.42 -9.73 5.03
CA PHE A 189 -0.49 -11.12 5.50
C PHE A 189 -1.35 -12.02 4.60
N SER A 190 -1.30 -11.74 3.31
CA SER A 190 -2.06 -12.42 2.27
C SER A 190 -1.11 -12.96 1.22
N PRO A 191 -0.56 -14.16 1.41
CA PRO A 191 0.45 -14.74 0.53
C PRO A 191 -0.14 -15.21 -0.79
N VAL A 192 -0.52 -14.27 -1.65
CA VAL A 192 -1.05 -14.54 -2.98
C VAL A 192 0.07 -14.41 -4.02
N SER A 193 0.16 -15.37 -4.91
CA SER A 193 1.04 -15.35 -6.09
C SER A 193 0.25 -15.62 -7.35
N ILE A 194 0.70 -15.06 -8.46
CA ILE A 194 0.12 -15.34 -9.77
C ILE A 194 0.88 -16.53 -10.38
N ILE A 195 0.20 -17.65 -10.50
CA ILE A 195 0.74 -18.89 -11.08
C ILE A 195 -0.16 -19.25 -12.26
N ASP A 196 0.43 -19.41 -13.44
CA ASP A 196 -0.28 -19.70 -14.70
C ASP A 196 -1.45 -18.71 -14.96
N GLY A 197 -1.20 -17.41 -14.67
CA GLY A 197 -2.18 -16.34 -14.87
C GLY A 197 -3.33 -16.33 -13.86
N ARG A 198 -3.27 -17.10 -12.77
CA ARG A 198 -4.31 -17.19 -11.73
C ARG A 198 -3.76 -16.84 -10.37
N PRO A 199 -4.47 -16.05 -9.54
CA PRO A 199 -4.09 -15.80 -8.17
C PRO A 199 -4.28 -17.09 -7.34
N GLN A 200 -3.23 -17.47 -6.61
CA GLN A 200 -3.21 -18.64 -5.75
C GLN A 200 -2.66 -18.27 -4.37
N TRP A 201 -3.28 -18.81 -3.33
CA TRP A 201 -2.81 -18.70 -1.96
C TRP A 201 -1.62 -19.63 -1.72
N ARG A 202 -0.62 -19.16 -1.00
CA ARG A 202 0.56 -19.92 -0.62
C ARG A 202 0.59 -20.10 0.90
N ASP A 203 0.40 -21.31 1.37
CA ASP A 203 0.41 -21.62 2.80
C ASP A 203 1.79 -21.50 3.44
N GLY A 204 1.80 -21.31 4.76
CA GLY A 204 3.00 -21.39 5.59
C GLY A 204 3.92 -20.17 5.57
N LEU A 205 3.53 -19.07 4.92
CA LEU A 205 4.33 -17.84 4.86
C LEU A 205 4.01 -16.81 5.94
N VAL A 206 2.90 -16.95 6.64
CA VAL A 206 2.45 -16.05 7.70
C VAL A 206 2.34 -16.81 9.01
N ALA A 207 2.83 -16.22 10.09
CA ALA A 207 2.79 -16.79 11.43
C ALA A 207 2.35 -15.76 12.47
N PRO A 208 1.90 -16.21 13.66
CA PRO A 208 1.58 -15.30 14.76
C PRO A 208 2.78 -14.42 15.11
N GLY A 209 2.52 -13.13 15.31
CA GLY A 209 3.55 -12.13 15.62
C GLY A 209 4.21 -11.51 14.39
N ASP A 210 3.86 -11.91 13.17
CA ASP A 210 4.29 -11.19 11.98
C ASP A 210 3.76 -9.75 11.99
N PHE A 211 4.57 -8.82 11.51
CA PHE A 211 4.20 -7.41 11.44
C PHE A 211 4.70 -6.72 10.16
N VAL A 212 4.05 -5.62 9.85
CA VAL A 212 4.46 -4.67 8.80
C VAL A 212 4.41 -3.25 9.35
N ASP A 213 5.39 -2.43 9.01
CA ASP A 213 5.45 -1.00 9.35
C ASP A 213 5.28 -0.16 8.10
N LEU A 214 4.27 0.69 8.14
CA LEU A 214 3.91 1.60 7.07
C LEU A 214 4.19 3.03 7.52
N ARG A 215 5.32 3.62 7.11
CA ARG A 215 5.62 5.03 7.38
C ARG A 215 4.80 5.92 6.45
N ALA A 216 4.05 6.85 7.01
CA ALA A 216 3.28 7.83 6.26
C ALA A 216 4.21 8.92 5.68
N GLU A 217 4.17 9.12 4.37
CA GLU A 217 4.95 10.14 3.67
C GLU A 217 4.14 11.43 3.41
N LEU A 218 2.85 11.39 3.67
CA LEU A 218 1.89 12.51 3.74
C LEU A 218 1.03 12.34 4.99
N ASP A 219 0.24 13.34 5.35
CA ASP A 219 -0.84 13.18 6.33
C ASP A 219 -1.96 12.33 5.70
N LEU A 220 -2.30 11.20 6.33
CA LEU A 220 -3.20 10.21 5.75
C LEU A 220 -4.38 9.88 6.67
N LEU A 221 -5.58 9.87 6.12
CA LEU A 221 -6.71 9.17 6.72
C LEU A 221 -6.59 7.69 6.35
N VAL A 222 -6.44 6.83 7.35
CA VAL A 222 -6.18 5.40 7.14
C VAL A 222 -7.35 4.57 7.61
N ALA A 223 -7.73 3.58 6.82
CA ALA A 223 -8.70 2.55 7.17
C ALA A 223 -8.04 1.17 7.13
N VAL A 224 -8.27 0.37 8.16
CA VAL A 224 -7.82 -1.01 8.29
C VAL A 224 -9.04 -1.90 8.47
N SER A 225 -9.09 -3.02 7.75
CA SER A 225 -10.11 -4.06 7.92
C SER A 225 -9.47 -5.39 8.28
N ASN A 226 -9.84 -5.94 9.42
CA ASN A 226 -9.38 -7.24 9.90
C ASN A 226 -10.36 -8.35 9.50
N CYS A 227 -10.56 -8.51 8.18
CA CYS A 227 -11.38 -9.57 7.59
C CYS A 227 -10.50 -10.52 6.77
N PRO A 228 -10.83 -11.83 6.73
CA PRO A 228 -10.09 -12.78 5.92
C PRO A 228 -10.06 -12.40 4.44
N HIS A 229 -8.94 -12.71 3.80
CA HIS A 229 -8.76 -12.53 2.37
C HIS A 229 -9.67 -13.50 1.58
N PRO A 230 -10.24 -13.11 0.40
CA PRO A 230 -11.17 -13.94 -0.34
C PRO A 230 -10.59 -15.27 -0.88
N LEU A 231 -9.26 -15.40 -0.90
CA LEU A 231 -8.56 -16.65 -1.26
C LEU A 231 -7.97 -17.37 -0.04
N ALA A 232 -8.24 -16.89 1.18
CA ALA A 232 -7.76 -17.57 2.38
C ALA A 232 -8.28 -19.00 2.44
N PRO A 233 -7.46 -19.98 2.85
CA PRO A 233 -7.90 -21.37 2.98
C PRO A 233 -8.85 -21.54 4.18
N GLY A 234 -9.63 -22.61 4.16
CA GLY A 234 -10.56 -22.98 5.22
C GLY A 234 -12.01 -22.61 4.91
N SER A 235 -12.91 -23.24 5.65
CA SER A 235 -14.37 -23.07 5.54
C SER A 235 -14.97 -22.27 6.67
N ASP A 236 -14.17 -21.94 7.69
CA ASP A 236 -14.64 -21.26 8.91
C ASP A 236 -14.18 -19.79 8.90
N TYR A 237 -15.13 -18.91 9.18
CA TYR A 237 -14.86 -17.48 9.34
C TYR A 237 -14.37 -17.20 10.77
N THR A 238 -13.08 -17.32 11.00
CA THR A 238 -12.47 -17.15 12.34
C THR A 238 -11.28 -16.20 12.34
N PRO A 239 -11.43 -14.94 11.88
CA PRO A 239 -10.31 -13.99 11.95
C PRO A 239 -9.96 -13.71 13.42
N GLY A 240 -8.68 -13.84 13.74
CA GLY A 240 -8.17 -13.48 15.07
C GLY A 240 -7.92 -11.98 15.20
N PRO A 241 -7.56 -11.50 16.41
CA PRO A 241 -7.23 -10.10 16.62
C PRO A 241 -5.91 -9.71 15.96
N ILE A 242 -5.79 -8.42 15.66
CA ILE A 242 -4.53 -7.76 15.28
C ILE A 242 -4.26 -6.58 16.23
N GLU A 243 -3.03 -6.13 16.28
CA GLU A 243 -2.67 -4.91 16.99
C GLU A 243 -2.25 -3.82 16.00
N CYS A 244 -2.80 -2.61 16.16
CA CYS A 244 -2.40 -1.42 15.44
C CYS A 244 -1.63 -0.49 16.37
N VAL A 245 -0.38 -0.17 16.04
CA VAL A 245 0.48 0.74 16.81
C VAL A 245 0.90 1.89 15.90
N VAL A 246 0.52 3.12 16.28
CA VAL A 246 1.01 4.34 15.63
C VAL A 246 2.18 4.88 16.44
N TYR A 247 3.29 5.13 15.78
CA TYR A 247 4.49 5.59 16.44
C TYR A 247 5.26 6.60 15.59
N ARG A 248 6.11 7.42 16.22
CA ARG A 248 7.02 8.31 15.51
C ARG A 248 8.14 7.50 14.87
N ALA A 249 8.19 7.46 13.55
CA ALA A 249 9.22 6.80 12.79
C ALA A 249 10.38 7.76 12.44
N PRO A 250 11.59 7.24 12.16
CA PRO A 250 12.64 8.03 11.55
C PRO A 250 12.17 8.65 10.22
N PRO A 251 12.50 9.91 9.95
CA PRO A 251 12.13 10.54 8.69
C PRO A 251 12.83 9.85 7.52
N SER A 252 12.22 9.93 6.33
CA SER A 252 12.83 9.49 5.08
C SER A 252 14.05 10.36 4.79
N THR A 253 15.20 9.73 4.57
CA THR A 253 16.44 10.38 4.13
C THR A 253 16.64 10.21 2.63
N ALA A 254 17.60 10.92 2.04
CA ALA A 254 17.86 10.82 0.60
C ALA A 254 18.34 9.43 0.16
N ASP A 255 18.96 8.68 1.06
CA ASP A 255 19.47 7.32 0.87
C ASP A 255 18.52 6.22 1.35
N ASP A 256 17.34 6.58 1.85
CA ASP A 256 16.30 5.63 2.29
C ASP A 256 16.00 4.61 1.19
N ILE A 257 16.01 3.33 1.55
CA ILE A 257 15.78 2.24 0.59
C ILE A 257 14.42 2.36 -0.10
N CYS A 258 13.37 2.81 0.60
CA CYS A 258 12.05 3.00 0.00
C CYS A 258 12.06 4.11 -1.05
N ARG A 259 12.94 5.13 -0.88
CA ARG A 259 13.12 6.22 -1.86
C ARG A 259 13.99 5.78 -3.05
N THR A 260 14.99 4.96 -2.81
CA THR A 260 16.06 4.66 -3.77
C THR A 260 15.97 3.29 -4.42
N ALA A 261 14.99 2.45 -4.02
CA ALA A 261 14.82 1.09 -4.55
C ALA A 261 14.50 1.04 -6.05
N SER A 262 13.84 2.07 -6.59
CA SER A 262 13.56 2.21 -8.02
C SER A 262 13.50 3.69 -8.40
N ALA A 263 13.71 3.98 -9.69
CA ALA A 263 13.56 5.33 -10.23
C ALA A 263 12.13 5.87 -10.07
N GLU A 264 11.15 4.98 -10.14
CA GLU A 264 9.74 5.31 -9.99
C GLU A 264 9.40 5.70 -8.53
N ALA A 265 9.97 4.99 -7.55
CA ALA A 265 9.82 5.34 -6.14
C ALA A 265 10.45 6.71 -5.87
N GLN A 266 11.67 6.95 -6.38
CA GLN A 266 12.32 8.26 -6.28
C GLN A 266 11.45 9.36 -6.88
N ARG A 267 10.87 9.14 -8.06
CA ARG A 267 9.95 10.10 -8.71
C ARG A 267 8.70 10.36 -7.87
N GLY A 268 8.15 9.34 -7.23
CA GLY A 268 7.02 9.48 -6.32
C GLY A 268 7.34 10.39 -5.12
N PHE A 269 8.54 10.25 -4.54
CA PHE A 269 9.00 11.14 -3.47
C PHE A 269 9.28 12.57 -3.97
N GLU A 270 9.81 12.75 -5.16
CA GLU A 270 9.94 14.08 -5.79
C GLU A 270 8.57 14.75 -5.96
N ASN A 271 7.53 14.00 -6.32
CA ASN A 271 6.16 14.49 -6.40
C ASN A 271 5.61 14.87 -5.01
N ASN A 272 5.98 14.14 -3.94
CA ASN A 272 5.65 14.52 -2.57
C ASN A 272 6.33 15.84 -2.18
N ASP A 273 7.64 15.96 -2.47
CA ASP A 273 8.42 17.16 -2.14
C ASP A 273 7.80 18.40 -2.80
N LEU A 274 7.47 18.32 -4.10
CA LEU A 274 6.77 19.39 -4.83
C LEU A 274 5.39 19.75 -4.24
N TYR A 275 4.63 18.75 -3.80
CA TYR A 275 3.32 18.96 -3.19
C TYR A 275 3.40 19.64 -1.82
N LEU A 276 4.45 19.34 -1.05
CA LEU A 276 4.65 19.89 0.29
C LEU A 276 5.24 21.30 0.29
N GLU A 277 5.85 21.73 -0.84
CA GLU A 277 6.36 23.08 -1.04
C GLU A 277 5.29 24.05 -1.56
N ALA A 278 4.17 23.55 -2.08
CA ALA A 278 3.07 24.34 -2.65
C ALA A 278 2.08 24.83 -1.59
#